data_131d91716437b7f057473ee3d8ae0bcc
#
_entry.id   131d91716437b7f057473ee3d8ae0bcc
#
_cell.length_a   1.000
_cell.length_b   1.000
_cell.length_c   1.000
_cell.angle_alpha   90.00
_cell.angle_beta   90.00
_cell.angle_gamma   90.00
#
_symmetry.space_group_name_H-M   'P 1'
#
loop_
_entity.id
_entity.type
_entity.pdbx_description
1 polymer ?
#
loop_
_entity_poly.entity_id
_entity_poly.type
_entity_poly.pdbx_seq_one_letter_code
_entity_poly.pdbx_strand_id
1 'polypeptide(L)'
;MSVKEQYWKYSLITIILGLGLILFIKMSPFMGGILGACTIYIMVRKQMFYLTQEKHFKKSITAILLLIEAIMCFLVPLSLAVWLLINKLQTVNVDTTGFIHTVTNLADWLHTKTGYDLLNAENISSIASILPAIGQFLMGSISSFAVNAFVLVFVLYFMLIGGIQMEKYIYELLPFSDTNKKNVLKEINMIVRSNAIGIPLLAVIQGGIATLGYYLFDVPSALLFGFLTCFATVIPIVGRSEERRVGKE
;
A
#
# COMPACT_ATOMS: atom_id res chain seq x y z
N MET A 1 -7.31 -37.82 33.69
CA MET A 1 -7.62 -37.56 32.27
C MET A 1 -7.34 -38.83 31.49
N SER A 2 -8.35 -39.43 30.83
CA SER A 2 -8.12 -40.66 30.06
C SER A 2 -7.29 -40.35 28.81
N VAL A 3 -6.46 -41.32 28.38
CA VAL A 3 -5.63 -41.22 27.18
C VAL A 3 -6.48 -40.82 25.97
N LYS A 4 -7.72 -41.25 25.93
CA LYS A 4 -8.71 -40.94 24.87
C LYS A 4 -9.07 -39.43 24.81
N GLU A 5 -9.17 -38.76 25.98
CA GLU A 5 -9.47 -37.33 26.08
C GLU A 5 -8.28 -36.46 25.59
N GLN A 6 -7.06 -36.92 25.81
CA GLN A 6 -5.86 -36.23 25.32
C GLN A 6 -5.79 -36.30 23.81
N TYR A 7 -6.02 -37.47 23.18
CA TYR A 7 -6.06 -37.60 21.73
C TYR A 7 -7.11 -36.71 21.08
N TRP A 8 -8.31 -36.61 21.65
CA TRP A 8 -9.36 -35.72 21.15
C TRP A 8 -8.97 -34.25 21.23
N LYS A 9 -8.35 -33.82 22.31
CA LYS A 9 -7.86 -32.43 22.46
C LYS A 9 -6.79 -32.09 21.42
N TYR A 10 -5.79 -32.95 21.25
CA TYR A 10 -4.72 -32.71 20.27
C TYR A 10 -5.25 -32.75 18.84
N SER A 11 -6.14 -33.69 18.52
CA SER A 11 -6.78 -33.72 17.19
C SER A 11 -7.58 -32.45 16.91
N LEU A 12 -8.34 -31.95 17.90
CA LEU A 12 -9.12 -30.73 17.76
C LEU A 12 -8.23 -29.50 17.58
N ILE A 13 -7.16 -29.39 18.35
CA ILE A 13 -6.17 -28.32 18.21
C ILE A 13 -5.52 -28.36 16.82
N THR A 14 -5.13 -29.53 16.34
CA THR A 14 -4.51 -29.70 15.01
C THR A 14 -5.47 -29.30 13.90
N ILE A 15 -6.75 -29.68 13.99
CA ILE A 15 -7.78 -29.30 13.02
C ILE A 15 -8.01 -27.79 13.04
N ILE A 16 -8.12 -27.18 14.21
CA ILE A 16 -8.32 -25.72 14.34
C ILE A 16 -7.13 -24.96 13.77
N LEU A 17 -5.89 -25.37 14.09
CA LEU A 17 -4.68 -24.76 13.55
C LEU A 17 -4.58 -24.96 12.04
N GLY A 18 -4.87 -26.15 11.52
CA GLY A 18 -4.87 -26.43 10.09
C GLY A 18 -5.91 -25.59 9.32
N LEU A 19 -7.15 -25.52 9.81
CA LEU A 19 -8.20 -24.68 9.26
C LEU A 19 -7.82 -23.19 9.34
N GLY A 20 -7.28 -22.74 10.47
CA GLY A 20 -6.82 -21.37 10.66
C GLY A 20 -5.73 -20.99 9.66
N LEU A 21 -4.76 -21.89 9.44
CA LEU A 21 -3.70 -21.68 8.46
C LEU A 21 -4.24 -21.59 7.03
N ILE A 22 -5.13 -22.51 6.65
CA ILE A 22 -5.78 -22.48 5.32
C ILE A 22 -6.58 -21.19 5.12
N LEU A 23 -7.36 -20.78 6.11
CA LEU A 23 -8.10 -19.51 6.09
C LEU A 23 -7.16 -18.32 5.93
N PHE A 24 -6.07 -18.28 6.70
CA PHE A 24 -5.08 -17.20 6.63
C PHE A 24 -4.47 -17.08 5.24
N ILE A 25 -4.06 -18.21 4.64
CA ILE A 25 -3.50 -18.25 3.28
C ILE A 25 -4.55 -17.78 2.26
N LYS A 26 -5.80 -18.24 2.36
CA LYS A 26 -6.88 -17.85 1.44
C LYS A 26 -7.34 -16.41 1.63
N MET A 27 -7.21 -15.84 2.82
CA MET A 27 -7.52 -14.44 3.10
C MET A 27 -6.40 -13.48 2.70
N SER A 28 -5.17 -13.98 2.47
CA SER A 28 -3.99 -13.18 2.12
C SER A 28 -4.23 -12.18 0.96
N PRO A 29 -4.91 -12.53 -0.15
CA PRO A 29 -5.18 -11.58 -1.23
C PRO A 29 -6.05 -10.38 -0.83
N PHE A 30 -6.85 -10.51 0.22
CA PHE A 30 -7.79 -9.48 0.72
C PHE A 30 -7.19 -8.62 1.83
N MET A 31 -6.00 -8.98 2.33
CA MET A 31 -5.36 -8.27 3.46
C MET A 31 -5.12 -6.80 3.17
N GLY A 32 -4.80 -6.44 1.92
CA GLY A 32 -4.64 -5.04 1.53
C GLY A 32 -5.90 -4.20 1.77
N GLY A 33 -7.05 -4.72 1.36
CA GLY A 33 -8.35 -4.07 1.58
C GLY A 33 -8.71 -3.96 3.06
N ILE A 34 -8.49 -5.02 3.84
CA ILE A 34 -8.77 -5.05 5.29
C ILE A 34 -7.86 -4.04 6.03
N LEU A 35 -6.56 -4.06 5.77
CA LEU A 35 -5.60 -3.13 6.40
C LEU A 35 -5.88 -1.67 5.99
N GLY A 36 -6.25 -1.45 4.72
CA GLY A 36 -6.68 -0.15 4.24
C GLY A 36 -7.92 0.34 4.97
N ALA A 37 -8.93 -0.52 5.16
CA ALA A 37 -10.14 -0.21 5.92
C ALA A 37 -9.82 0.14 7.39
N CYS A 38 -8.95 -0.62 8.05
CA CYS A 38 -8.50 -0.34 9.42
C CYS A 38 -7.80 1.03 9.51
N THR A 39 -6.94 1.34 8.53
CA THR A 39 -6.21 2.61 8.46
C THR A 39 -7.17 3.79 8.31
N ILE A 40 -8.09 3.73 7.36
CA ILE A 40 -9.08 4.79 7.13
C ILE A 40 -10.03 4.89 8.32
N TYR A 41 -10.46 3.77 8.91
CA TYR A 41 -11.29 3.78 10.12
C TYR A 41 -10.62 4.58 11.26
N ILE A 42 -9.34 4.35 11.54
CA ILE A 42 -8.58 5.09 12.56
C ILE A 42 -8.56 6.59 12.27
N MET A 43 -8.53 6.99 11.00
CA MET A 43 -8.56 8.40 10.62
C MET A 43 -9.93 9.05 10.83
N VAL A 44 -11.00 8.38 10.39
CA VAL A 44 -12.36 8.95 10.35
C VAL A 44 -13.21 8.64 11.60
N ARG A 45 -12.78 7.74 12.49
CA ARG A 45 -13.56 7.34 13.68
C ARG A 45 -13.96 8.51 14.59
N LYS A 46 -13.09 9.54 14.70
CA LYS A 46 -13.41 10.73 15.50
C LYS A 46 -14.55 11.53 14.87
N GLN A 47 -14.58 11.65 13.55
CA GLN A 47 -15.65 12.29 12.80
C GLN A 47 -16.97 11.51 12.97
N MET A 48 -16.88 10.16 12.89
CA MET A 48 -18.04 9.29 13.12
C MET A 48 -18.64 9.51 14.51
N PHE A 49 -17.79 9.56 15.55
CA PHE A 49 -18.20 9.79 16.92
C PHE A 49 -18.86 11.17 17.07
N TYR A 50 -18.23 12.22 16.57
CA TYR A 50 -18.71 13.59 16.60
C TYR A 50 -20.08 13.73 15.91
N LEU A 51 -20.22 13.24 14.69
CA LEU A 51 -21.47 13.32 13.93
C LEU A 51 -22.62 12.52 14.56
N THR A 52 -22.29 11.38 15.19
CA THR A 52 -23.33 10.49 15.74
C THR A 52 -23.75 10.90 17.17
N GLN A 53 -22.81 11.36 18.00
CA GLN A 53 -23.10 11.68 19.41
C GLN A 53 -23.41 13.15 19.62
N GLU A 54 -22.69 14.08 18.99
CA GLU A 54 -22.94 15.51 19.19
C GLU A 54 -23.98 16.07 18.22
N LYS A 55 -23.98 15.61 16.96
CA LYS A 55 -24.94 16.07 15.93
C LYS A 55 -26.20 15.20 15.82
N HIS A 56 -26.25 14.07 16.56
CA HIS A 56 -27.40 13.13 16.57
C HIS A 56 -27.81 12.56 15.21
N PHE A 57 -26.88 12.46 14.26
CA PHE A 57 -27.15 11.81 12.98
C PHE A 57 -27.30 10.29 13.15
N LYS A 58 -28.16 9.69 12.31
CA LYS A 58 -28.30 8.22 12.28
C LYS A 58 -26.97 7.55 11.89
N LYS A 59 -26.53 6.55 12.65
CA LYS A 59 -25.25 5.84 12.46
C LYS A 59 -25.04 5.38 11.01
N SER A 60 -26.06 4.80 10.37
CA SER A 60 -25.95 4.32 8.98
C SER A 60 -25.73 5.46 7.98
N ILE A 61 -26.41 6.61 8.15
CA ILE A 61 -26.25 7.76 7.25
C ILE A 61 -24.85 8.35 7.42
N THR A 62 -24.39 8.52 8.67
CA THR A 62 -23.04 9.01 8.96
C THR A 62 -21.97 8.08 8.40
N ALA A 63 -22.16 6.74 8.53
CA ALA A 63 -21.23 5.77 7.97
C ALA A 63 -21.13 5.87 6.44
N ILE A 64 -22.28 6.02 5.74
CA ILE A 64 -22.31 6.19 4.28
C ILE A 64 -21.62 7.51 3.87
N LEU A 65 -21.87 8.60 4.60
CA LEU A 65 -21.25 9.91 4.31
C LEU A 65 -19.74 9.84 4.45
N LEU A 66 -19.24 9.28 5.54
CA LEU A 66 -17.80 9.11 5.77
C LEU A 66 -17.16 8.11 4.80
N LEU A 67 -17.93 7.11 4.35
CA LEU A 67 -17.49 6.18 3.32
C LEU A 67 -17.30 6.90 1.97
N ILE A 68 -18.25 7.75 1.59
CA ILE A 68 -18.14 8.57 0.36
C ILE A 68 -16.94 9.53 0.48
N GLU A 69 -16.76 10.18 1.63
CA GLU A 69 -15.58 11.01 1.90
C GLU A 69 -14.28 10.23 1.73
N ALA A 70 -14.20 9.02 2.31
CA ALA A 70 -13.04 8.14 2.20
C ALA A 70 -12.77 7.70 0.75
N ILE A 71 -13.82 7.33 -0.01
CA ILE A 71 -13.70 6.99 -1.42
C ILE A 71 -13.16 8.17 -2.22
N MET A 72 -13.75 9.36 -2.05
CA MET A 72 -13.35 10.56 -2.79
C MET A 72 -11.94 11.01 -2.42
N CYS A 73 -11.54 10.90 -1.16
CA CYS A 73 -10.25 11.38 -0.68
C CYS A 73 -9.09 10.41 -0.96
N PHE A 74 -9.33 9.10 -0.90
CA PHE A 74 -8.28 8.07 -1.00
C PHE A 74 -8.41 7.22 -2.27
N LEU A 75 -9.59 6.66 -2.54
CA LEU A 75 -9.75 5.73 -3.65
C LEU A 75 -9.71 6.43 -5.02
N VAL A 76 -10.39 7.57 -5.15
CA VAL A 76 -10.44 8.29 -6.44
C VAL A 76 -9.06 8.79 -6.86
N PRO A 77 -8.26 9.50 -6.02
CA PRO A 77 -6.91 9.89 -6.42
C PRO A 77 -6.01 8.69 -6.75
N LEU A 78 -6.10 7.61 -5.95
CA LEU A 78 -5.30 6.42 -6.18
C LEU A 78 -5.70 5.70 -7.48
N SER A 79 -6.99 5.58 -7.76
CA SER A 79 -7.47 4.98 -9.01
C SER A 79 -7.12 5.81 -10.25
N LEU A 80 -7.20 7.14 -10.17
CA LEU A 80 -6.75 8.04 -11.22
C LEU A 80 -5.24 7.89 -11.45
N ALA A 81 -4.47 7.81 -10.39
CA ALA A 81 -3.05 7.61 -10.45
C ALA A 81 -2.68 6.30 -11.16
N VAL A 82 -3.30 5.19 -10.78
CA VAL A 82 -3.12 3.88 -11.43
C VAL A 82 -3.56 3.93 -12.90
N TRP A 83 -4.71 4.54 -13.20
CA TRP A 83 -5.22 4.69 -14.55
C TRP A 83 -4.29 5.51 -15.45
N LEU A 84 -3.77 6.65 -14.97
CA LEU A 84 -2.80 7.48 -15.68
C LEU A 84 -1.51 6.71 -15.97
N LEU A 85 -1.02 5.95 -14.99
CA LEU A 85 0.17 5.12 -15.14
C LEU A 85 -0.03 4.08 -16.24
N ILE A 86 -1.16 3.36 -16.22
CA ILE A 86 -1.48 2.32 -17.20
C ILE A 86 -1.63 2.92 -18.61
N ASN A 87 -2.42 4.00 -18.75
CA ASN A 87 -2.60 4.65 -20.04
C ASN A 87 -1.27 5.17 -20.61
N LYS A 88 -0.44 5.74 -19.76
CA LYS A 88 0.86 6.26 -20.23
C LYS A 88 1.81 5.13 -20.62
N LEU A 89 1.80 4.02 -19.91
CA LEU A 89 2.59 2.83 -20.27
C LEU A 89 2.08 2.15 -21.54
N GLN A 90 0.78 2.20 -21.82
CA GLN A 90 0.19 1.69 -23.06
C GLN A 90 0.43 2.63 -24.25
N THR A 91 0.43 3.94 -24.03
CA THR A 91 0.65 4.94 -25.08
C THR A 91 2.13 5.22 -25.35
N VAL A 92 3.01 4.94 -24.41
CA VAL A 92 4.41 4.75 -24.71
C VAL A 92 4.44 3.47 -25.54
N ASN A 93 4.35 3.58 -26.87
CA ASN A 93 5.04 2.67 -27.75
C ASN A 93 6.47 2.71 -27.22
N VAL A 94 6.78 1.80 -26.29
CA VAL A 94 8.17 1.60 -25.93
C VAL A 94 8.76 1.09 -27.22
N ASP A 95 9.29 2.03 -28.00
CA ASP A 95 10.23 1.69 -29.03
C ASP A 95 11.36 1.00 -28.26
N THR A 96 11.12 -0.30 -28.01
CA THR A 96 12.10 -1.18 -27.37
C THR A 96 13.42 -1.08 -28.10
N THR A 97 13.37 -0.80 -29.40
CA THR A 97 14.53 -0.49 -30.23
C THR A 97 15.17 0.85 -29.85
N GLY A 98 14.41 1.92 -29.67
CA GLY A 98 14.93 3.22 -29.25
C GLY A 98 15.49 3.21 -27.83
N PHE A 99 14.83 2.53 -26.89
CA PHE A 99 15.35 2.36 -25.55
C PHE A 99 16.62 1.49 -25.52
N ILE A 100 16.64 0.37 -26.24
CA ILE A 100 17.82 -0.47 -26.41
C ILE A 100 18.96 0.33 -27.06
N HIS A 101 18.69 1.11 -28.12
CA HIS A 101 19.68 1.98 -28.74
C HIS A 101 20.23 3.05 -27.80
N THR A 102 19.40 3.63 -26.95
CA THR A 102 19.85 4.62 -25.95
C THR A 102 20.74 3.97 -24.88
N VAL A 103 20.36 2.79 -24.41
CA VAL A 103 21.12 2.03 -23.42
C VAL A 103 22.43 1.51 -24.03
N THR A 104 22.44 1.02 -25.27
CA THR A 104 23.67 0.60 -25.98
C THR A 104 24.59 1.79 -26.26
N ASN A 105 24.08 2.93 -26.71
CA ASN A 105 24.89 4.13 -26.94
C ASN A 105 25.53 4.66 -25.64
N LEU A 106 24.81 4.57 -24.51
CA LEU A 106 25.34 4.92 -23.18
C LEU A 106 26.42 3.92 -22.73
N ALA A 107 26.24 2.66 -23.01
CA ALA A 107 27.19 1.59 -22.69
C ALA A 107 28.47 1.74 -23.53
N ASP A 108 28.34 1.98 -24.82
CA ASP A 108 29.46 2.22 -25.75
C ASP A 108 30.25 3.51 -25.39
N TRP A 109 29.52 4.56 -24.96
CA TRP A 109 30.15 5.78 -24.46
C TRP A 109 30.92 5.54 -23.13
N LEU A 110 30.37 4.75 -22.22
CA LEU A 110 31.02 4.36 -20.98
C LEU A 110 32.20 3.43 -21.23
N HIS A 111 32.08 2.46 -22.15
CA HIS A 111 33.15 1.57 -22.54
C HIS A 111 34.34 2.34 -23.11
N THR A 112 34.09 3.33 -24.01
CA THR A 112 35.15 4.19 -24.58
C THR A 112 35.82 5.09 -23.55
N LYS A 113 35.14 5.44 -22.45
CA LYS A 113 35.69 6.32 -21.39
C LYS A 113 36.36 5.55 -20.24
N THR A 114 35.84 4.37 -19.87
CA THR A 114 36.29 3.65 -18.67
C THR A 114 36.95 2.30 -18.95
N GLY A 115 36.83 1.76 -20.16
CA GLY A 115 37.39 0.47 -20.57
C GLY A 115 36.65 -0.75 -19.93
N TYR A 116 35.55 -0.51 -19.22
CA TYR A 116 34.73 -1.59 -18.60
C TYR A 116 33.53 -1.91 -19.46
N ASP A 117 33.37 -3.21 -19.82
CA ASP A 117 32.22 -3.76 -20.51
C ASP A 117 31.09 -3.97 -19.49
N LEU A 118 30.29 -2.93 -19.25
CA LEU A 118 29.20 -2.95 -18.25
C LEU A 118 27.93 -3.62 -18.79
N LEU A 119 27.80 -3.81 -20.11
CA LEU A 119 26.60 -4.35 -20.74
C LEU A 119 26.96 -5.40 -21.80
N ASN A 120 26.95 -6.66 -21.40
CA ASN A 120 26.92 -7.78 -22.32
C ASN A 120 25.54 -7.86 -22.99
N ALA A 121 25.49 -8.40 -24.25
CA ALA A 121 24.25 -8.61 -25.01
C ALA A 121 23.16 -9.39 -24.22
N GLU A 122 23.55 -10.24 -23.27
CA GLU A 122 22.68 -10.94 -22.34
C GLU A 122 21.98 -9.99 -21.35
N ASN A 123 22.65 -8.96 -20.87
CA ASN A 123 22.07 -7.98 -19.95
C ASN A 123 21.07 -7.06 -20.66
N ILE A 124 21.31 -6.74 -21.92
CA ILE A 124 20.40 -5.94 -22.75
C ILE A 124 19.10 -6.71 -23.05
N SER A 125 19.19 -8.00 -23.35
CA SER A 125 18.01 -8.86 -23.55
C SER A 125 17.19 -9.02 -22.27
N SER A 126 17.86 -9.09 -21.11
CA SER A 126 17.21 -9.14 -19.78
C SER A 126 16.46 -7.84 -19.48
N ILE A 127 17.06 -6.69 -19.80
CA ILE A 127 16.38 -5.37 -19.63
C ILE A 127 15.18 -5.26 -20.58
N ALA A 128 15.28 -5.74 -21.81
CA ALA A 128 14.18 -5.74 -22.77
C ALA A 128 13.00 -6.62 -22.32
N SER A 129 13.26 -7.70 -21.58
CA SER A 129 12.22 -8.61 -21.04
C SER A 129 11.51 -8.05 -19.80
N ILE A 130 12.12 -7.12 -19.07
CA ILE A 130 11.53 -6.50 -17.88
C ILE A 130 10.28 -5.68 -18.24
N LEU A 131 10.27 -5.04 -19.39
CA LEU A 131 9.20 -4.12 -19.80
C LEU A 131 7.87 -4.81 -20.05
N PRO A 132 7.79 -5.92 -20.82
CA PRO A 132 6.57 -6.74 -20.92
C PRO A 132 6.16 -7.35 -19.57
N ALA A 133 7.11 -7.73 -18.73
CA ALA A 133 6.84 -8.26 -17.39
C ALA A 133 6.18 -7.22 -16.48
N ILE A 134 6.65 -5.96 -16.53
CA ILE A 134 6.01 -4.84 -15.82
C ILE A 134 4.59 -4.63 -16.34
N GLY A 135 4.37 -4.66 -17.65
CA GLY A 135 3.04 -4.56 -18.25
C GLY A 135 2.07 -5.64 -17.76
N GLN A 136 2.50 -6.90 -17.77
CA GLN A 136 1.71 -8.03 -17.26
C GLN A 136 1.45 -7.92 -15.75
N PHE A 137 2.44 -7.53 -14.96
CA PHE A 137 2.29 -7.29 -13.52
C PHE A 137 1.26 -6.18 -13.24
N LEU A 138 1.29 -5.08 -13.98
CA LEU A 138 0.33 -3.99 -13.83
C LEU A 138 -1.08 -4.43 -14.20
N MET A 139 -1.26 -5.18 -15.29
CA MET A 139 -2.58 -5.71 -15.68
C MET A 139 -3.15 -6.67 -14.63
N GLY A 140 -2.34 -7.56 -14.06
CA GLY A 140 -2.75 -8.43 -12.95
C GLY A 140 -3.08 -7.65 -11.67
N SER A 141 -2.37 -6.55 -11.43
CA SER A 141 -2.57 -5.67 -10.27
C SER A 141 -3.89 -4.91 -10.30
N ILE A 142 -4.46 -4.61 -11.48
CA ILE A 142 -5.76 -3.93 -11.60
C ILE A 142 -6.88 -4.77 -10.97
N SER A 143 -6.93 -6.06 -11.30
CA SER A 143 -7.95 -6.96 -10.76
C SER A 143 -7.81 -7.06 -9.23
N SER A 144 -6.60 -7.24 -8.73
CA SER A 144 -6.32 -7.27 -7.29
C SER A 144 -6.67 -5.95 -6.62
N PHE A 145 -6.40 -4.81 -7.26
CA PHE A 145 -6.77 -3.50 -6.75
C PHE A 145 -8.30 -3.34 -6.63
N ALA A 146 -9.05 -3.71 -7.68
CA ALA A 146 -10.50 -3.61 -7.67
C ALA A 146 -11.13 -4.47 -6.56
N VAL A 147 -10.65 -5.71 -6.38
CA VAL A 147 -11.10 -6.60 -5.31
C VAL A 147 -10.77 -6.01 -3.94
N ASN A 148 -9.54 -5.52 -3.72
CA ASN A 148 -9.15 -4.92 -2.46
C ASN A 148 -9.89 -3.61 -2.16
N ALA A 149 -10.20 -2.81 -3.18
CA ALA A 149 -11.03 -1.61 -3.04
C ALA A 149 -12.46 -1.96 -2.61
N PHE A 150 -13.06 -2.99 -3.20
CA PHE A 150 -14.36 -3.49 -2.77
C PHE A 150 -14.35 -3.98 -1.32
N VAL A 151 -13.36 -4.80 -0.95
CA VAL A 151 -13.18 -5.30 0.42
C VAL A 151 -12.99 -4.14 1.39
N LEU A 152 -12.18 -3.13 1.03
CA LEU A 152 -11.95 -1.94 1.84
C LEU A 152 -13.27 -1.20 2.14
N VAL A 153 -14.05 -0.91 1.10
CA VAL A 153 -15.34 -0.20 1.23
C VAL A 153 -16.31 -0.99 2.11
N PHE A 154 -16.41 -2.30 1.86
CA PHE A 154 -17.30 -3.19 2.61
C PHE A 154 -16.89 -3.28 4.08
N VAL A 155 -15.65 -3.59 4.37
CA VAL A 155 -15.13 -3.73 5.74
C VAL A 155 -15.22 -2.39 6.49
N LEU A 156 -14.83 -1.27 5.83
CA LEU A 156 -14.91 0.06 6.43
C LEU A 156 -16.34 0.43 6.83
N TYR A 157 -17.34 0.13 6.00
CA TYR A 157 -18.73 0.36 6.32
C TYR A 157 -19.17 -0.33 7.60
N PHE A 158 -18.86 -1.62 7.74
CA PHE A 158 -19.20 -2.38 8.95
C PHE A 158 -18.39 -1.93 10.17
N MET A 159 -17.13 -1.56 9.98
CA MET A 159 -16.30 -0.99 11.06
C MET A 159 -16.86 0.35 11.55
N LEU A 160 -17.38 1.20 10.66
CA LEU A 160 -17.97 2.48 11.06
C LEU A 160 -19.28 2.28 11.86
N ILE A 161 -20.13 1.34 11.46
CA ILE A 161 -21.39 1.07 12.18
C ILE A 161 -21.13 0.39 13.52
N GLY A 162 -20.26 -0.61 13.55
CA GLY A 162 -19.97 -1.45 14.71
C GLY A 162 -18.78 -0.98 15.55
N GLY A 163 -18.16 0.15 15.24
CA GLY A 163 -16.85 0.55 15.73
C GLY A 163 -16.68 0.54 17.23
N ILE A 164 -17.66 1.04 17.99
CA ILE A 164 -17.59 1.08 19.46
C ILE A 164 -17.54 -0.34 20.04
N GLN A 165 -18.37 -1.24 19.52
CA GLN A 165 -18.42 -2.64 19.99
C GLN A 165 -17.15 -3.38 19.58
N MET A 166 -16.66 -3.15 18.35
CA MET A 166 -15.43 -3.74 17.83
C MET A 166 -14.22 -3.29 18.65
N GLU A 167 -14.08 -1.99 18.93
CA GLU A 167 -12.98 -1.45 19.76
C GLU A 167 -12.99 -2.05 21.17
N LYS A 168 -14.17 -2.20 21.77
CA LYS A 168 -14.32 -2.84 23.08
C LYS A 168 -13.88 -4.31 23.03
N TYR A 169 -14.30 -5.04 22.01
CA TYR A 169 -13.94 -6.45 21.82
C TYR A 169 -12.43 -6.63 21.63
N ILE A 170 -11.81 -5.78 20.79
CA ILE A 170 -10.35 -5.77 20.59
C ILE A 170 -9.63 -5.46 21.88
N TYR A 171 -10.12 -4.48 22.65
CA TYR A 171 -9.53 -4.13 23.95
C TYR A 171 -9.57 -5.29 24.95
N GLU A 172 -10.67 -6.03 25.01
CA GLU A 172 -10.83 -7.20 25.88
C GLU A 172 -9.92 -8.36 25.44
N LEU A 173 -9.73 -8.54 24.12
CA LEU A 173 -8.94 -9.65 23.57
C LEU A 173 -7.43 -9.48 23.77
N LEU A 174 -6.94 -8.25 23.98
CA LEU A 174 -5.52 -8.00 24.15
C LEU A 174 -5.00 -8.59 25.48
N PRO A 175 -3.98 -9.47 25.45
CA PRO A 175 -3.43 -10.14 26.65
C PRO A 175 -2.43 -9.25 27.41
N PHE A 176 -2.76 -7.97 27.60
CA PHE A 176 -1.90 -7.00 28.30
C PHE A 176 -2.61 -6.43 29.52
N SER A 177 -1.84 -5.85 30.47
CA SER A 177 -2.40 -5.04 31.55
C SER A 177 -3.08 -3.78 30.99
N ASP A 178 -4.07 -3.23 31.69
CA ASP A 178 -4.87 -2.10 31.20
C ASP A 178 -4.04 -0.86 30.88
N THR A 179 -2.96 -0.61 31.63
CA THR A 179 -2.01 0.47 31.34
C THR A 179 -1.28 0.24 30.03
N ASN A 180 -0.80 -0.98 29.81
CA ASN A 180 -0.10 -1.35 28.58
C ASN A 180 -1.03 -1.36 27.36
N LYS A 181 -2.28 -1.84 27.52
CA LYS A 181 -3.31 -1.77 26.45
C LYS A 181 -3.49 -0.34 25.95
N LYS A 182 -3.67 0.62 26.88
CA LYS A 182 -3.84 2.04 26.52
C LYS A 182 -2.63 2.59 25.79
N ASN A 183 -1.41 2.28 26.25
CA ASN A 183 -0.18 2.76 25.63
C ASN A 183 -0.01 2.17 24.22
N VAL A 184 -0.18 0.86 24.07
CA VAL A 184 -0.08 0.17 22.75
C VAL A 184 -1.11 0.72 21.76
N LEU A 185 -2.38 0.86 22.17
CA LEU A 185 -3.41 1.41 21.29
C LEU A 185 -3.16 2.88 20.91
N LYS A 186 -2.63 3.69 21.83
CA LYS A 186 -2.22 5.07 21.57
C LYS A 186 -1.08 5.11 20.54
N GLU A 187 -0.09 4.25 20.71
CA GLU A 187 1.07 4.17 19.83
C GLU A 187 0.68 3.68 18.43
N ILE A 188 -0.11 2.61 18.31
CA ILE A 188 -0.67 2.13 17.03
C ILE A 188 -1.43 3.27 16.34
N ASN A 189 -2.31 3.96 17.06
CA ASN A 189 -3.10 5.06 16.51
C ASN A 189 -2.21 6.21 15.99
N MET A 190 -1.15 6.55 16.72
CA MET A 190 -0.19 7.57 16.33
C MET A 190 0.59 7.14 15.08
N ILE A 191 1.14 5.92 15.07
CA ILE A 191 1.91 5.38 13.93
C ILE A 191 1.04 5.31 12.67
N VAL A 192 -0.16 4.72 12.78
CA VAL A 192 -1.07 4.59 11.63
C VAL A 192 -1.44 5.96 11.08
N ARG A 193 -1.82 6.90 11.94
CA ARG A 193 -2.22 8.24 11.51
C ARG A 193 -1.06 9.03 10.88
N SER A 194 0.13 8.95 11.47
CA SER A 194 1.32 9.62 10.94
C SER A 194 1.70 9.07 9.57
N ASN A 195 1.68 7.76 9.41
CA ASN A 195 2.03 7.12 8.13
C ASN A 195 0.94 7.35 7.06
N ALA A 196 -0.33 7.26 7.43
CA ALA A 196 -1.44 7.43 6.49
C ALA A 196 -1.53 8.84 5.89
N ILE A 197 -1.05 9.85 6.60
CA ILE A 197 -0.98 11.23 6.11
C ILE A 197 0.43 11.55 5.58
N GLY A 198 1.46 11.15 6.33
CA GLY A 198 2.85 11.52 6.05
C GLY A 198 3.37 10.90 4.75
N ILE A 199 3.09 9.63 4.49
CA ILE A 199 3.59 8.95 3.28
C ILE A 199 3.02 9.58 2.00
N PRO A 200 1.68 9.78 1.83
CA PRO A 200 1.15 10.44 0.64
C PRO A 200 1.63 11.89 0.50
N LEU A 201 1.73 12.63 1.59
CA LEU A 201 2.22 14.01 1.54
C LEU A 201 3.68 14.06 1.07
N LEU A 202 4.53 13.20 1.62
CA LEU A 202 5.93 13.08 1.21
C LEU A 202 6.04 12.69 -0.26
N ALA A 203 5.25 11.73 -0.72
CA ALA A 203 5.21 11.28 -2.10
C ALA A 203 4.85 12.41 -3.08
N VAL A 204 3.84 13.22 -2.75
CA VAL A 204 3.44 14.38 -3.57
C VAL A 204 4.55 15.44 -3.60
N ILE A 205 5.16 15.75 -2.46
CA ILE A 205 6.25 16.74 -2.39
C ILE A 205 7.46 16.25 -3.21
N GLN A 206 7.89 15.01 -3.04
CA GLN A 206 9.04 14.45 -3.75
C GLN A 206 8.77 14.32 -5.26
N GLY A 207 7.58 13.84 -5.63
CA GLY A 207 7.17 13.77 -7.03
C GLY A 207 7.09 15.14 -7.68
N GLY A 208 6.60 16.16 -6.96
CA GLY A 208 6.56 17.55 -7.44
C GLY A 208 7.95 18.15 -7.66
N ILE A 209 8.86 17.99 -6.70
CA ILE A 209 10.26 18.45 -6.83
C ILE A 209 10.95 17.73 -7.99
N ALA A 210 10.77 16.41 -8.11
CA ALA A 210 11.34 15.63 -9.20
C ALA A 210 10.79 16.10 -10.57
N THR A 211 9.48 16.34 -10.67
CA THR A 211 8.86 16.86 -11.91
C THR A 211 9.47 18.20 -12.30
N LEU A 212 9.65 19.13 -11.36
CA LEU A 212 10.30 20.41 -11.59
C LEU A 212 11.75 20.24 -12.07
N GLY A 213 12.50 19.35 -11.43
CA GLY A 213 13.85 19.03 -11.85
C GLY A 213 13.91 18.49 -13.29
N TYR A 214 13.08 17.49 -13.61
CA TYR A 214 13.01 16.93 -14.96
C TYR A 214 12.58 17.98 -16.01
N TYR A 215 11.68 18.89 -15.66
CA TYR A 215 11.27 19.97 -16.54
C TYR A 215 12.40 20.96 -16.81
N LEU A 216 13.19 21.35 -15.78
CA LEU A 216 14.32 22.26 -15.91
C LEU A 216 15.47 21.69 -16.74
N PHE A 217 15.61 20.37 -16.78
CA PHE A 217 16.63 19.68 -17.58
C PHE A 217 16.10 19.17 -18.94
N ASP A 218 14.94 19.67 -19.40
CA ASP A 218 14.31 19.29 -20.67
C ASP A 218 14.18 17.77 -20.88
N VAL A 219 13.96 17.00 -19.78
CA VAL A 219 13.76 15.56 -19.88
C VAL A 219 12.40 15.28 -20.53
N PRO A 220 12.36 14.48 -21.63
CA PRO A 220 11.11 14.13 -22.28
C PRO A 220 10.19 13.41 -21.30
N SER A 221 8.90 13.82 -21.28
CA SER A 221 7.90 13.28 -20.34
C SER A 221 8.21 13.49 -18.85
N ALA A 222 8.73 14.68 -18.48
CA ALA A 222 9.05 15.07 -17.11
C ALA A 222 7.94 14.74 -16.08
N LEU A 223 6.69 14.94 -16.47
CA LEU A 223 5.51 14.66 -15.65
C LEU A 223 5.34 13.16 -15.34
N LEU A 224 5.68 12.29 -16.31
CA LEU A 224 5.67 10.83 -16.11
C LEU A 224 6.72 10.41 -15.09
N PHE A 225 7.96 10.89 -15.23
CA PHE A 225 9.04 10.52 -14.33
C PHE A 225 8.83 11.09 -12.92
N GLY A 226 8.27 12.29 -12.80
CA GLY A 226 7.88 12.85 -11.50
C GLY A 226 6.77 12.03 -10.83
N PHE A 227 5.81 11.56 -11.61
CA PHE A 227 4.75 10.68 -11.13
C PHE A 227 5.29 9.31 -10.72
N LEU A 228 6.20 8.71 -11.49
CA LEU A 228 6.90 7.49 -11.12
C LEU A 228 7.69 7.66 -9.81
N THR A 229 8.34 8.81 -9.61
CA THR A 229 9.04 9.14 -8.37
C THR A 229 8.07 9.19 -7.18
N CYS A 230 6.87 9.77 -7.38
CA CYS A 230 5.81 9.78 -6.37
C CYS A 230 5.43 8.35 -5.94
N PHE A 231 5.27 7.42 -6.87
CA PHE A 231 5.00 6.02 -6.55
C PHE A 231 6.18 5.30 -5.91
N ALA A 232 7.40 5.51 -6.40
CA ALA A 232 8.60 4.91 -5.83
C ALA A 232 8.79 5.29 -4.36
N THR A 233 8.40 6.49 -3.98
CA THR A 233 8.45 6.97 -2.59
C THR A 233 7.51 6.20 -1.66
N VAL A 234 6.35 5.75 -2.16
CA VAL A 234 5.39 4.96 -1.38
C VAL A 234 5.93 3.57 -1.07
N ILE A 235 6.87 3.05 -1.88
CA ILE A 235 7.49 1.74 -1.67
C ILE A 235 8.61 1.88 -0.64
N PRO A 236 8.48 1.32 0.58
CA PRO A 236 9.41 1.59 1.69
C PRO A 236 10.83 1.02 1.49
N ILE A 237 11.09 0.31 0.41
CA ILE A 237 12.39 -0.32 0.13
C ILE A 237 13.41 0.70 -0.39
N VAL A 238 12.95 1.77 -1.06
CA VAL A 238 13.83 2.73 -1.73
C VAL A 238 14.20 3.94 -0.86
N GLY A 239 13.46 4.22 0.23
CA GLY A 239 13.61 5.46 0.99
C GLY A 239 14.04 5.34 2.46
N ARG A 240 14.17 4.15 3.05
CA ARG A 240 14.31 3.97 4.50
C ARG A 240 15.68 3.51 5.03
N SER A 241 16.76 3.77 4.34
CA SER A 241 18.09 3.37 4.85
C SER A 241 18.65 4.25 5.98
N GLU A 242 18.09 5.41 6.29
CA GLU A 242 18.70 6.37 7.22
C GLU A 242 18.03 6.55 8.60
N GLU A 243 16.77 6.18 8.79
CA GLU A 243 16.07 6.47 10.06
C GLU A 243 16.44 5.58 11.26
N ARG A 244 17.34 4.58 11.10
CA ARG A 244 17.76 3.70 12.19
C ARG A 244 18.89 4.23 13.06
N ARG A 245 19.45 5.40 12.81
CA ARG A 245 20.64 5.90 13.54
C ARG A 245 20.37 7.00 14.57
N VAL A 246 19.19 7.57 14.66
CA VAL A 246 18.91 8.72 15.55
C VAL A 246 18.28 8.34 16.90
N GLY A 247 18.15 7.09 17.23
CA GLY A 247 17.48 6.60 18.44
C GLY A 247 18.36 5.89 19.46
N LYS A 248 19.67 6.20 19.52
CA LYS A 248 20.59 5.70 20.57
C LYS A 248 21.58 6.79 20.97
N GLU A 249 21.11 7.72 21.74
CA GLU A 249 21.88 8.47 22.76
C GLU A 249 20.96 8.68 23.97
#